data_fc73dd5830bd99cee8b177a0844d925f
#
_entry.id   fc73dd5830bd99cee8b177a0844d925f
#
_cell.length_a   1.000
_cell.length_b   1.000
_cell.length_c   1.000
_cell.angle_alpha   90.00
_cell.angle_beta   90.00
_cell.angle_gamma   90.00
#
_symmetry.space_group_name_H-M   'P 1'
#
loop_
_entity.id
_entity.type
_entity.pdbx_description
1 polymer ?
#
loop_
_entity_poly.entity_id
_entity_poly.type
_entity_poly.pdbx_seq_one_letter_code
_entity_poly.pdbx_strand_id
1 'polypeptide(L)'
;MTQPIDIISRALKDIGALEAGETPAPADAQDAFDMLNDMVDQWSNEQMMVFYKTEIIFTLTAGQTQYTIGAGGQINGTITGSISGTTLTVTDVSDGAIALGMTLTGSGVASGTKITGFKTGAGGNVNSDGTYTVNISQTVASTTINAYYERPLSINSAFVRVNTNSNGQPILNGGLDYPVAILNLENYELIGLKTLNGPWPRAL
;
A
#
# COMPACT_ATOMS: atom_id res chain seq x y z
N MET A 1 9.15 -13.89 -15.11
CA MET A 1 8.06 -12.89 -15.17
C MET A 1 7.81 -12.60 -16.62
N THR A 2 6.57 -12.70 -17.06
CA THR A 2 6.17 -12.35 -18.44
C THR A 2 6.29 -10.83 -18.59
N GLN A 3 7.04 -10.38 -19.57
CA GLN A 3 7.18 -8.95 -19.85
C GLN A 3 6.07 -8.49 -20.82
N PRO A 4 5.71 -7.18 -20.86
CA PRO A 4 4.72 -6.66 -21.81
C PRO A 4 5.04 -7.03 -23.26
N ILE A 5 6.30 -7.05 -23.65
CA ILE A 5 6.74 -7.42 -24.99
C ILE A 5 6.42 -8.88 -25.34
N ASP A 6 6.40 -9.78 -24.34
CA ASP A 6 6.05 -11.19 -24.56
C ASP A 6 4.56 -11.33 -24.90
N ILE A 7 3.71 -10.50 -24.25
CA ILE A 7 2.27 -10.46 -24.50
C ILE A 7 2.00 -9.90 -25.89
N ILE A 8 2.64 -8.80 -26.24
CA ILE A 8 2.53 -8.14 -27.55
C ILE A 8 2.96 -9.08 -28.67
N SER A 9 4.14 -9.71 -28.52
CA SER A 9 4.66 -10.67 -29.52
C SER A 9 3.73 -11.85 -29.72
N ARG A 10 3.10 -12.33 -28.65
CA ARG A 10 2.13 -13.41 -28.73
C ARG A 10 0.84 -12.98 -29.43
N ALA A 11 0.31 -11.81 -29.07
CA ALA A 11 -0.88 -11.25 -29.72
C ALA A 11 -0.67 -11.03 -31.22
N LEU A 12 0.47 -10.49 -31.63
CA LEU A 12 0.81 -10.28 -33.04
C LEU A 12 0.95 -11.59 -33.83
N LYS A 13 1.43 -12.67 -33.18
CA LYS A 13 1.47 -14.02 -33.76
C LYS A 13 0.08 -14.63 -33.88
N ASP A 14 -0.77 -14.45 -32.89
CA ASP A 14 -2.13 -14.98 -32.86
C ASP A 14 -3.01 -14.37 -33.97
N ILE A 15 -2.79 -13.09 -34.32
CA ILE A 15 -3.48 -12.43 -35.45
C ILE A 15 -2.78 -12.64 -36.81
N GLY A 16 -1.65 -13.36 -36.84
CA GLY A 16 -0.90 -13.66 -38.08
C GLY A 16 -0.11 -12.48 -38.64
N ALA A 17 0.12 -11.42 -37.86
CA ALA A 17 0.95 -10.27 -38.24
C ALA A 17 2.46 -10.55 -38.07
N LEU A 18 2.81 -11.59 -37.31
CA LEU A 18 4.19 -11.99 -37.08
C LEU A 18 4.35 -13.52 -37.36
N GLU A 19 5.40 -13.90 -38.05
CA GLU A 19 5.72 -15.32 -38.28
C GLU A 19 6.39 -15.94 -37.03
N ALA A 20 6.39 -17.28 -37.01
CA ALA A 20 7.02 -18.03 -35.92
C ALA A 20 8.55 -17.79 -35.93
N GLY A 21 9.07 -17.20 -34.84
CA GLY A 21 10.50 -16.89 -34.73
C GLY A 21 10.84 -15.43 -35.01
N GLU A 22 9.93 -14.65 -35.54
CA GLU A 22 10.11 -13.21 -35.73
C GLU A 22 9.90 -12.41 -34.44
N THR A 23 10.58 -11.26 -34.37
CA THR A 23 10.38 -10.23 -33.34
C THR A 23 9.69 -9.02 -33.96
N PRO A 24 8.76 -8.37 -33.25
CA PRO A 24 8.06 -7.21 -33.78
C PRO A 24 9.04 -6.06 -34.09
N ALA A 25 8.78 -5.32 -35.15
CA ALA A 25 9.53 -4.11 -35.44
C ALA A 25 9.34 -3.11 -34.26
N PRO A 26 10.35 -2.27 -33.95
CA PRO A 26 10.28 -1.36 -32.79
C PRO A 26 9.08 -0.40 -32.84
N ALA A 27 8.68 0.06 -34.04
CA ALA A 27 7.50 0.91 -34.22
C ALA A 27 6.20 0.17 -33.89
N ASP A 28 6.02 -1.04 -34.44
CA ASP A 28 4.83 -1.87 -34.22
C ASP A 28 4.72 -2.31 -32.73
N ALA A 29 5.89 -2.58 -32.10
CA ALA A 29 5.94 -2.92 -30.68
C ALA A 29 5.52 -1.71 -29.80
N GLN A 30 5.90 -0.50 -30.18
CA GLN A 30 5.51 0.72 -29.45
C GLN A 30 4.01 1.01 -29.61
N ASP A 31 3.48 0.96 -30.82
CA ASP A 31 2.05 1.16 -31.08
C ASP A 31 1.19 0.12 -30.34
N ALA A 32 1.63 -1.14 -30.34
CA ALA A 32 0.94 -2.19 -29.60
C ALA A 32 1.05 -2.02 -28.07
N PHE A 33 2.16 -1.45 -27.58
CA PHE A 33 2.33 -1.13 -26.17
C PHE A 33 1.41 0.01 -25.72
N ASP A 34 1.28 1.04 -26.54
CA ASP A 34 0.37 2.16 -26.28
C ASP A 34 -1.09 1.69 -26.28
N MET A 35 -1.47 0.82 -27.23
CA MET A 35 -2.79 0.19 -27.27
C MET A 35 -3.06 -0.70 -26.06
N LEU A 36 -2.04 -1.44 -25.59
CA LEU A 36 -2.15 -2.25 -24.36
C LEU A 36 -2.38 -1.37 -23.13
N ASN A 37 -1.69 -0.22 -23.03
CA ASN A 37 -1.89 0.72 -21.93
C ASN A 37 -3.29 1.34 -21.97
N ASP A 38 -3.77 1.78 -23.14
CA ASP A 38 -5.13 2.31 -23.30
C ASP A 38 -6.20 1.28 -22.90
N MET A 39 -6.00 0.02 -23.26
CA MET A 39 -6.90 -1.08 -22.87
C MET A 39 -6.89 -1.31 -21.36
N VAL A 40 -5.71 -1.27 -20.71
CA VAL A 40 -5.60 -1.42 -19.24
C VAL A 40 -6.26 -0.23 -18.54
N ASP A 41 -6.10 0.98 -19.07
CA ASP A 41 -6.75 2.19 -18.53
C ASP A 41 -8.27 2.13 -18.68
N GLN A 42 -8.76 1.62 -19.82
CA GLN A 42 -10.20 1.38 -20.00
C GLN A 42 -10.73 0.35 -19.00
N TRP A 43 -10.05 -0.78 -18.82
CA TRP A 43 -10.45 -1.79 -17.83
C TRP A 43 -10.42 -1.25 -16.39
N SER A 44 -9.47 -0.34 -16.11
CA SER A 44 -9.42 0.37 -14.84
C SER A 44 -10.68 1.21 -14.61
N ASN A 45 -11.12 1.93 -15.63
CA ASN A 45 -12.34 2.75 -15.55
C ASN A 45 -13.61 1.89 -15.45
N GLU A 46 -13.64 0.73 -16.08
CA GLU A 46 -14.77 -0.22 -16.03
C GLU A 46 -14.78 -1.10 -14.78
N GLN A 47 -13.87 -0.86 -13.83
CA GLN A 47 -13.71 -1.67 -12.60
C GLN A 47 -13.47 -3.16 -12.85
N MET A 48 -13.02 -3.54 -14.03
CA MET A 48 -12.63 -4.92 -14.38
C MET A 48 -11.25 -5.32 -13.85
N MET A 49 -10.72 -4.59 -12.88
CA MET A 49 -9.41 -4.84 -12.32
C MET A 49 -9.35 -6.17 -11.56
N VAL A 50 -8.21 -6.84 -11.69
CA VAL A 50 -7.80 -7.87 -10.73
C VAL A 50 -7.65 -7.18 -9.38
N PHE A 51 -8.61 -7.37 -8.49
CA PHE A 51 -8.63 -6.74 -7.19
C PHE A 51 -7.46 -7.26 -6.35
N TYR A 52 -6.48 -6.41 -6.13
CA TYR A 52 -5.50 -6.59 -5.09
C TYR A 52 -6.06 -6.00 -3.81
N LYS A 53 -6.40 -6.86 -2.85
CA LYS A 53 -6.84 -6.42 -1.52
C LYS A 53 -5.63 -6.22 -0.64
N THR A 54 -5.45 -5.01 -0.14
CA THR A 54 -4.45 -4.70 0.87
C THR A 54 -5.16 -4.45 2.20
N GLU A 55 -4.69 -5.07 3.25
CA GLU A 55 -5.14 -4.78 4.61
C GLU A 55 -4.24 -3.69 5.20
N ILE A 56 -4.86 -2.60 5.67
CA ILE A 56 -4.18 -1.52 6.37
C ILE A 56 -4.54 -1.64 7.85
N ILE A 57 -3.54 -1.93 8.67
CA ILE A 57 -3.70 -2.06 10.12
C ILE A 57 -2.97 -0.90 10.79
N PHE A 58 -3.64 -0.21 11.69
CA PHE A 58 -3.04 0.85 12.48
C PHE A 58 -3.67 0.91 13.87
N THR A 59 -2.94 1.49 14.82
CA THR A 59 -3.40 1.63 16.21
C THR A 59 -4.18 2.91 16.38
N LEU A 60 -5.35 2.82 17.01
CA LEU A 60 -6.15 3.99 17.37
C LEU A 60 -5.57 4.66 18.61
N THR A 61 -5.41 5.97 18.57
CA THR A 61 -4.94 6.79 19.68
C THR A 61 -6.14 7.37 20.43
N ALA A 62 -6.13 7.27 21.75
CA ALA A 62 -7.21 7.80 22.58
C ALA A 62 -7.36 9.32 22.37
N GLY A 63 -8.58 9.78 22.14
CA GLY A 63 -8.88 11.18 21.89
C GLY A 63 -8.68 11.67 20.45
N GLN A 64 -8.09 10.86 19.57
CA GLN A 64 -7.98 11.19 18.15
C GLN A 64 -9.26 10.79 17.41
N THR A 65 -9.92 11.74 16.79
CA THR A 65 -11.22 11.57 16.13
C THR A 65 -11.12 11.38 14.62
N GLN A 66 -9.97 11.65 14.03
CA GLN A 66 -9.76 11.61 12.58
C GLN A 66 -8.42 10.98 12.25
N TYR A 67 -8.43 10.09 11.27
CA TYR A 67 -7.25 9.45 10.69
C TYR A 67 -7.30 9.62 9.18
N THR A 68 -6.22 10.12 8.60
CA THR A 68 -6.09 10.30 7.16
C THR A 68 -5.05 9.34 6.59
N ILE A 69 -5.34 8.78 5.42
CA ILE A 69 -4.45 7.89 4.67
C ILE A 69 -3.85 8.68 3.51
N GLY A 70 -2.56 8.54 3.31
CA GLY A 70 -1.82 9.21 2.24
C GLY A 70 -0.57 9.92 2.74
N ALA A 71 0.12 10.59 1.83
CA ALA A 71 1.29 11.40 2.16
C ALA A 71 0.93 12.52 3.14
N GLY A 72 1.64 12.58 4.28
CA GLY A 72 1.34 13.54 5.36
C GLY A 72 0.11 13.21 6.20
N GLY A 73 -0.51 12.04 6.01
CA GLY A 73 -1.58 11.54 6.85
C GLY A 73 -1.09 11.04 8.22
N GLN A 74 -2.02 10.79 9.15
CA GLN A 74 -1.69 10.26 10.48
C GLN A 74 -1.38 8.75 10.47
N ILE A 75 -1.79 8.03 9.42
CA ILE A 75 -1.45 6.62 9.24
C ILE A 75 -0.13 6.56 8.46
N ASN A 76 0.96 6.75 9.20
CA ASN A 76 2.32 6.81 8.66
C ASN A 76 3.31 6.12 9.60
N GLY A 77 4.56 6.05 9.18
CA GLY A 77 5.69 5.70 10.02
C GLY A 77 6.88 6.60 9.73
N THR A 78 7.60 6.99 10.77
CA THR A 78 8.85 7.72 10.65
C THR A 78 9.97 6.82 11.16
N ILE A 79 10.95 6.55 10.31
CA ILE A 79 12.05 5.65 10.60
C ILE A 79 13.40 6.33 10.37
N THR A 80 14.42 5.83 11.05
CA THR A 80 15.80 6.06 10.69
C THR A 80 16.34 4.82 10.01
N GLY A 81 16.87 4.98 8.79
CA GLY A 81 17.36 3.83 8.04
C GLY A 81 18.19 4.19 6.82
N SER A 82 18.72 3.18 6.17
CA SER A 82 19.53 3.27 4.95
C SER A 82 19.04 2.24 3.92
N ILE A 83 19.29 2.52 2.63
CA ILE A 83 18.98 1.57 1.57
C ILE A 83 20.26 1.22 0.82
N SER A 84 20.49 -0.06 0.61
CA SER A 84 21.58 -0.60 -0.20
C SER A 84 21.04 -1.65 -1.18
N GLY A 85 21.07 -1.34 -2.46
CA GLY A 85 20.40 -2.13 -3.48
C GLY A 85 18.89 -2.13 -3.22
N THR A 86 18.29 -3.30 -3.07
CA THR A 86 16.87 -3.48 -2.72
C THR A 86 16.66 -3.78 -1.23
N THR A 87 17.66 -3.57 -0.38
CA THR A 87 17.56 -3.81 1.05
C THR A 87 17.46 -2.49 1.80
N LEU A 88 16.35 -2.26 2.47
CA LEU A 88 16.16 -1.21 3.46
C LEU A 88 16.56 -1.76 4.82
N THR A 89 17.49 -1.11 5.49
CA THR A 89 17.87 -1.40 6.89
C THR A 89 17.29 -0.32 7.78
N VAL A 90 16.40 -0.69 8.68
CA VAL A 90 15.76 0.18 9.67
C VAL A 90 16.49 -0.01 11.00
N THR A 91 16.97 1.08 11.56
CA THR A 91 17.68 1.09 12.85
C THR A 91 16.85 1.68 13.98
N ASP A 92 15.78 2.40 13.64
CA ASP A 92 14.87 2.98 14.62
C ASP A 92 13.51 3.28 13.96
N VAL A 93 12.43 3.05 14.68
CA VAL A 93 11.08 3.49 14.31
C VAL A 93 10.66 4.53 15.34
N SER A 94 10.81 5.80 15.00
CA SER A 94 10.61 6.92 15.92
C SER A 94 9.14 7.30 16.07
N ASP A 95 8.30 7.02 15.09
CA ASP A 95 6.85 7.28 15.15
C ASP A 95 6.09 6.33 14.24
N GLY A 96 4.85 6.01 14.63
CA GLY A 96 3.89 5.24 13.86
C GLY A 96 4.32 3.80 13.59
N ALA A 97 4.09 3.33 12.38
CA ALA A 97 4.30 1.95 11.97
C ALA A 97 4.84 1.84 10.55
N ILE A 98 5.66 0.82 10.29
CA ILE A 98 6.06 0.45 8.94
C ILE A 98 5.52 -0.92 8.58
N ALA A 99 5.02 -1.06 7.36
CA ALA A 99 4.41 -2.29 6.88
C ALA A 99 4.61 -2.47 5.37
N LEU A 100 4.28 -3.67 4.89
CA LEU A 100 4.30 -3.97 3.46
C LEU A 100 3.35 -3.06 2.69
N GLY A 101 3.75 -2.68 1.49
CA GLY A 101 2.97 -1.83 0.59
C GLY A 101 3.10 -0.33 0.86
N MET A 102 3.74 0.07 1.97
CA MET A 102 3.99 1.50 2.23
C MET A 102 4.99 2.08 1.25
N THR A 103 4.71 3.29 0.81
CA THR A 103 5.59 4.13 -0.01
C THR A 103 6.54 4.89 0.89
N LEU A 104 7.81 4.94 0.50
CA LEU A 104 8.88 5.58 1.24
C LEU A 104 9.24 6.92 0.63
N THR A 105 9.44 7.92 1.48
CA THR A 105 9.94 9.25 1.10
C THR A 105 10.99 9.73 2.08
N GLY A 106 12.00 10.41 1.57
CA GLY A 106 13.10 10.94 2.37
C GLY A 106 14.21 11.49 1.49
N SER A 107 15.21 12.07 2.12
CA SER A 107 16.37 12.60 1.38
C SER A 107 17.10 11.48 0.65
N GLY A 108 17.23 11.58 -0.67
CA GLY A 108 17.89 10.58 -1.51
C GLY A 108 17.07 9.34 -1.83
N VAL A 109 15.84 9.20 -1.30
CA VAL A 109 14.95 8.10 -1.64
C VAL A 109 14.28 8.37 -2.98
N ALA A 110 14.38 7.43 -3.91
CA ALA A 110 13.78 7.53 -5.23
C ALA A 110 12.23 7.53 -5.11
N SER A 111 11.58 8.37 -5.92
CA SER A 111 10.11 8.41 -5.96
C SER A 111 9.52 7.05 -6.35
N GLY A 112 8.43 6.65 -5.72
CA GLY A 112 7.78 5.36 -5.95
C GLY A 112 8.45 4.17 -5.26
N THR A 113 9.43 4.41 -4.37
CA THR A 113 9.99 3.33 -3.55
C THR A 113 8.95 2.78 -2.59
N LYS A 114 8.70 1.47 -2.63
CA LYS A 114 7.73 0.76 -1.78
C LYS A 114 8.36 -0.41 -1.05
N ILE A 115 7.90 -0.69 0.16
CA ILE A 115 8.26 -1.90 0.91
C ILE A 115 7.52 -3.08 0.30
N THR A 116 8.26 -4.08 -0.19
CA THR A 116 7.70 -5.27 -0.86
C THR A 116 7.85 -6.56 -0.06
N GLY A 117 8.69 -6.57 0.96
CA GLY A 117 8.92 -7.78 1.76
C GLY A 117 9.62 -7.50 3.08
N PHE A 118 9.47 -8.43 4.01
CA PHE A 118 10.28 -8.53 5.22
C PHE A 118 11.48 -9.44 4.94
N LYS A 119 12.64 -9.10 5.48
CA LYS A 119 13.86 -9.89 5.25
C LYS A 119 14.36 -10.52 6.54
N THR A 120 14.90 -9.75 7.48
CA THR A 120 15.40 -10.25 8.77
C THR A 120 15.15 -9.24 9.88
N GLY A 121 14.95 -9.70 11.11
CA GLY A 121 14.75 -8.86 12.29
C GLY A 121 13.34 -8.27 12.42
N ALA A 122 12.70 -8.02 11.31
CA ALA A 122 11.32 -7.55 11.28
C ALA A 122 10.36 -8.74 11.46
N GLY A 123 10.21 -9.29 12.62
CA GLY A 123 9.45 -10.53 12.91
C GLY A 123 8.00 -10.61 12.46
N GLY A 124 7.69 -10.10 11.26
CA GLY A 124 6.35 -9.99 10.70
C GLY A 124 5.48 -8.96 11.42
N ASN A 125 6.04 -8.29 12.39
CA ASN A 125 5.35 -7.28 13.17
C ASN A 125 5.61 -5.89 12.61
N VAL A 126 4.55 -5.15 12.49
CA VAL A 126 4.51 -3.71 12.35
C VAL A 126 5.35 -3.11 13.49
N ASN A 127 6.30 -2.23 13.19
CA ASN A 127 7.14 -1.51 14.16
C ASN A 127 8.37 -2.25 14.71
N SER A 128 9.14 -2.90 13.89
CA SER A 128 10.44 -3.40 14.39
C SER A 128 11.61 -2.95 13.54
N ASP A 129 12.72 -2.70 14.23
CA ASP A 129 14.04 -2.61 13.61
C ASP A 129 14.31 -3.87 12.80
N GLY A 130 15.01 -3.74 11.69
CA GLY A 130 15.30 -4.89 10.86
C GLY A 130 15.53 -4.54 9.40
N THR A 131 15.50 -5.55 8.56
CA THR A 131 15.71 -5.38 7.13
C THR A 131 14.46 -5.73 6.33
N TYR A 132 14.16 -4.88 5.36
CA TYR A 132 13.02 -4.97 4.47
C TYR A 132 13.51 -5.02 3.02
N THR A 133 12.67 -5.52 2.13
CA THR A 133 12.92 -5.46 0.69
C THR A 133 12.13 -4.29 0.10
N VAL A 134 12.78 -3.51 -0.77
CA VAL A 134 12.12 -2.44 -1.55
C VAL A 134 12.14 -2.77 -3.04
N ASN A 135 11.18 -2.20 -3.77
CA ASN A 135 11.01 -2.45 -5.21
C ASN A 135 12.09 -1.79 -6.09
N ILE A 136 12.68 -0.68 -5.64
CA ILE A 136 13.66 0.08 -6.42
C ILE A 136 15.06 -0.10 -5.81
N SER A 137 15.99 -0.56 -6.64
CA SER A 137 17.42 -0.67 -6.25
C SER A 137 18.06 0.71 -6.23
N GLN A 138 18.61 1.10 -5.08
CA GLN A 138 19.20 2.42 -4.86
C GLN A 138 20.20 2.40 -3.70
N THR A 139 20.95 3.48 -3.53
CA THR A 139 21.85 3.66 -2.38
C THR A 139 21.47 4.95 -1.66
N VAL A 140 21.00 4.81 -0.42
CA VAL A 140 20.61 5.92 0.45
C VAL A 140 21.37 5.77 1.76
N ALA A 141 22.12 6.79 2.13
CA ALA A 141 22.79 6.83 3.43
C ALA A 141 21.76 6.89 4.57
N SER A 142 22.17 6.55 5.79
CA SER A 142 21.26 6.60 6.95
C SER A 142 20.65 7.99 7.09
N THR A 143 19.34 8.06 7.03
CA THR A 143 18.56 9.29 7.09
C THR A 143 17.16 9.00 7.65
N THR A 144 16.42 10.07 7.95
CA THR A 144 15.01 9.96 8.29
C THR A 144 14.20 9.67 7.02
N ILE A 145 13.42 8.61 7.06
CA ILE A 145 12.55 8.16 5.98
C ILE A 145 11.11 8.10 6.52
N ASN A 146 10.18 8.69 5.79
CA ASN A 146 8.76 8.59 6.09
C ASN A 146 8.13 7.49 5.23
N ALA A 147 7.32 6.65 5.85
CA ALA A 147 6.55 5.60 5.22
C ALA A 147 5.05 5.91 5.33
N TYR A 148 4.30 5.75 4.26
CA TYR A 148 2.86 5.97 4.27
C TYR A 148 2.18 5.03 3.28
N TYR A 149 0.92 4.69 3.55
CA TYR A 149 0.08 4.04 2.56
C TYR A 149 -0.42 5.05 1.53
N GLU A 150 -0.39 4.70 0.26
CA GLU A 150 -1.08 5.48 -0.76
C GLU A 150 -2.59 5.45 -0.51
N ARG A 151 -3.27 6.49 -0.93
CA ARG A 151 -4.73 6.58 -0.80
C ARG A 151 -5.37 5.41 -1.57
N PRO A 152 -6.19 4.57 -0.92
CA PRO A 152 -6.86 3.47 -1.60
C PRO A 152 -7.89 3.99 -2.60
N LEU A 153 -8.08 3.28 -3.70
CA LEU A 153 -9.11 3.59 -4.69
C LEU A 153 -10.52 3.37 -4.14
N SER A 154 -10.69 2.33 -3.33
CA SER A 154 -11.94 2.04 -2.63
C SER A 154 -11.66 1.29 -1.32
N ILE A 155 -12.57 1.43 -0.37
CA ILE A 155 -12.54 0.70 0.89
C ILE A 155 -13.69 -0.30 0.85
N ASN A 156 -13.40 -1.59 0.92
CA ASN A 156 -14.42 -2.64 0.85
C ASN A 156 -15.02 -2.97 2.22
N SER A 157 -14.20 -2.91 3.27
CA SER A 157 -14.60 -3.21 4.63
C SER A 157 -13.69 -2.51 5.63
N ALA A 158 -14.23 -2.15 6.79
CA ALA A 158 -13.48 -1.58 7.89
C ALA A 158 -13.95 -2.21 9.21
N PHE A 159 -13.01 -2.48 10.09
CA PHE A 159 -13.26 -3.09 11.39
C PHE A 159 -12.40 -2.43 12.45
N VAL A 160 -12.90 -2.36 13.67
CA VAL A 160 -12.09 -2.06 14.85
C VAL A 160 -11.90 -3.35 15.62
N ARG A 161 -10.65 -3.77 15.79
CA ARG A 161 -10.29 -4.93 16.60
C ARG A 161 -9.97 -4.52 18.02
N VAL A 162 -10.72 -5.05 18.97
CA VAL A 162 -10.43 -4.87 20.39
C VAL A 162 -9.59 -6.05 20.87
N ASN A 163 -8.30 -5.79 21.09
CA ASN A 163 -7.31 -6.77 21.51
C ASN A 163 -7.02 -6.72 23.02
N THR A 164 -7.92 -6.17 23.82
CA THR A 164 -7.75 -6.09 25.27
C THR A 164 -8.83 -6.89 25.99
N ASN A 165 -8.45 -7.55 27.08
CA ASN A 165 -9.40 -8.15 27.99
C ASN A 165 -10.11 -7.06 28.84
N SER A 166 -11.07 -7.47 29.66
CA SER A 166 -11.81 -6.56 30.57
C SER A 166 -10.91 -5.76 31.55
N ASN A 167 -9.66 -6.17 31.73
CA ASN A 167 -8.68 -5.50 32.58
C ASN A 167 -7.70 -4.62 31.80
N GLY A 168 -7.97 -4.38 30.50
CA GLY A 168 -7.12 -3.56 29.63
C GLY A 168 -5.81 -4.22 29.18
N GLN A 169 -5.64 -5.54 29.44
CA GLN A 169 -4.44 -6.28 29.02
C GLN A 169 -4.57 -6.74 27.56
N PRO A 170 -3.50 -6.65 26.74
CA PRO A 170 -3.50 -7.15 25.38
C PRO A 170 -3.80 -8.66 25.33
N ILE A 171 -4.67 -9.07 24.42
CA ILE A 171 -4.94 -10.49 24.12
C ILE A 171 -4.03 -10.89 22.95
N LEU A 172 -3.10 -11.81 23.20
CA LEU A 172 -2.06 -12.22 22.23
C LEU A 172 -2.62 -12.96 21.00
N ASN A 173 -3.73 -13.70 21.15
CA ASN A 173 -4.37 -14.44 20.06
C ASN A 173 -5.88 -14.35 20.22
N GLY A 174 -6.46 -13.41 19.52
CA GLY A 174 -7.90 -13.19 19.54
C GLY A 174 -8.19 -11.70 19.62
N GLY A 175 -9.40 -11.38 19.40
CA GLY A 175 -9.94 -10.03 19.42
C GLY A 175 -11.34 -10.09 18.86
N LEU A 176 -12.18 -9.19 19.27
CA LEU A 176 -13.51 -9.07 18.72
C LEU A 176 -13.49 -7.95 17.67
N ASP A 177 -13.83 -8.29 16.43
CA ASP A 177 -13.92 -7.35 15.34
C ASP A 177 -15.30 -6.70 15.33
N TYR A 178 -15.34 -5.40 15.49
CA TYR A 178 -16.54 -4.60 15.37
C TYR A 178 -16.58 -3.94 13.98
N PRO A 179 -17.60 -4.20 13.17
CA PRO A 179 -17.70 -3.57 11.86
C PRO A 179 -17.89 -2.07 12.00
N VAL A 180 -17.19 -1.33 11.13
CA VAL A 180 -17.31 0.12 10.99
C VAL A 180 -18.07 0.40 9.69
N ALA A 181 -19.09 1.25 9.75
CA ALA A 181 -19.84 1.64 8.57
C ALA A 181 -18.97 2.52 7.65
N ILE A 182 -18.95 2.19 6.36
CA ILE A 182 -18.30 3.01 5.35
C ILE A 182 -19.34 3.99 4.82
N LEU A 183 -19.06 5.28 4.95
CA LEU A 183 -19.96 6.36 4.55
C LEU A 183 -19.36 7.13 3.38
N ASN A 184 -20.21 7.51 2.43
CA ASN A 184 -19.84 8.53 1.44
C ASN A 184 -19.92 9.93 2.07
N LEU A 185 -19.41 10.94 1.38
CA LEU A 185 -19.39 12.32 1.86
C LEU A 185 -20.80 12.85 2.21
N GLU A 186 -21.79 12.55 1.37
CA GLU A 186 -23.17 12.99 1.59
C GLU A 186 -23.76 12.42 2.88
N ASN A 187 -23.59 11.12 3.12
CA ASN A 187 -24.07 10.48 4.34
C ASN A 187 -23.30 10.97 5.57
N TYR A 188 -22.01 11.28 5.42
CA TYR A 188 -21.23 11.87 6.50
C TYR A 188 -21.69 13.29 6.84
N GLU A 189 -22.05 14.10 5.85
CA GLU A 189 -22.56 15.46 6.06
C GLU A 189 -23.92 15.49 6.78
N LEU A 190 -24.74 14.46 6.60
CA LEU A 190 -26.03 14.30 7.28
C LEU A 190 -25.90 13.99 8.78
N ILE A 191 -24.72 13.59 9.26
CA ILE A 191 -24.47 13.38 10.69
C ILE A 191 -24.44 14.72 11.41
N GLY A 192 -25.49 15.02 12.16
CA GLY A 192 -25.65 16.31 12.86
C GLY A 192 -24.64 16.55 14.00
N LEU A 193 -24.13 15.51 14.64
CA LEU A 193 -23.14 15.57 15.73
C LEU A 193 -21.89 14.77 15.34
N LYS A 194 -20.91 15.44 14.76
CA LYS A 194 -19.62 14.86 14.31
C LYS A 194 -18.59 14.71 15.44
N THR A 195 -18.89 15.25 16.63
CA THR A 195 -17.98 15.26 17.79
C THR A 195 -18.38 14.32 18.92
N LEU A 196 -19.27 13.35 18.65
CA LEU A 196 -19.63 12.34 19.64
C LEU A 196 -18.43 11.42 19.90
N ASN A 197 -17.82 11.57 21.06
CA ASN A 197 -16.80 10.64 21.53
C ASN A 197 -17.46 9.34 21.99
N GLY A 198 -17.34 8.33 21.16
CA GLY A 198 -17.67 6.96 21.53
C GLY A 198 -16.40 6.17 21.91
N PRO A 199 -16.53 4.99 22.55
CA PRO A 199 -15.37 4.17 22.87
C PRO A 199 -14.62 3.67 21.63
N TRP A 200 -15.24 3.68 20.45
CA TRP A 200 -14.66 3.30 19.15
C TRP A 200 -15.35 3.99 17.98
N PRO A 201 -14.66 4.12 16.85
CA PRO A 201 -15.27 4.66 15.63
C PRO A 201 -16.39 3.72 15.14
N ARG A 202 -17.51 4.32 14.72
CA ARG A 202 -18.67 3.60 14.20
C ARG A 202 -18.84 3.76 12.69
N ALA A 203 -18.16 4.74 12.12
CA ALA A 203 -18.20 5.02 10.68
C ALA A 203 -16.86 5.55 10.19
N LEU A 204 -16.57 5.31 8.91
CA LEU A 204 -15.37 5.72 8.21
C LEU A 204 -15.75 6.45 6.91
#